data_b69846864046f601b0d8f2cd24ac4311
#
_entry.id   b69846864046f601b0d8f2cd24ac4311
#
_cell.length_a   1.000
_cell.length_b   1.000
_cell.length_c   1.000
_cell.angle_alpha   90.00
_cell.angle_beta   90.00
_cell.angle_gamma   90.00
#
_symmetry.space_group_name_H-M   'P 1'
#
loop_
_entity.id
_entity.type
_entity.pdbx_description
1 polymer ?
#
loop_
_entity_poly.entity_id
_entity_poly.type
_entity_poly.pdbx_seq_one_letter_code
_entity_poly.pdbx_strand_id
1 'polypeptide(L)'
;MSRKAVARDELTMACQMITILLITLPVVLCSPPSFSGLEAEGTNRSSIRFLVVGDWGGLPNAPFITPVEWATAQEMGRTAEQLGADFVLALGDNFYYRGVTSVDDPRFQETFENVFTAKSLNIPWYVVAGNHDHGGSVGAQIQYSKMSRRWNFPYYYYELKFHIPHTTATLHVLMLDTVLLCGNTDDFQDGTPGGPSSSLLANRQLLWLQERMQSSTADFLLVAGHYPVWSVSKHGPTDCLLRRLRPLLVKYKATAYLCGHDHNLQYLQESSVGYVVSGAGNFIDPDMRHRNSVPRDSLKFFTGKSSTLGGFAHMEVTDKKLTVTFIQARGTSLYRTVLPKRNL
;
A
#
# COMPACT_ATOMS: atom_id res chain seq x y z
N MET A 1 -76.52 -59.63 -25.04
CA MET A 1 -76.51 -58.52 -24.06
C MET A 1 -75.14 -58.55 -23.31
N SER A 2 -74.31 -57.64 -23.64
CA SER A 2 -72.88 -57.61 -23.26
C SER A 2 -72.65 -56.94 -21.94
N ARG A 3 -71.93 -57.59 -21.06
CA ARG A 3 -71.36 -56.94 -19.85
C ARG A 3 -69.96 -56.55 -20.16
N LYS A 4 -69.66 -55.25 -20.14
CA LYS A 4 -68.28 -54.68 -20.22
C LYS A 4 -67.71 -54.70 -18.82
N ALA A 5 -66.51 -55.33 -18.71
CA ALA A 5 -65.67 -55.26 -17.53
C ALA A 5 -64.91 -53.94 -17.53
N VAL A 6 -64.89 -53.32 -16.37
CA VAL A 6 -64.07 -52.13 -16.13
C VAL A 6 -62.71 -52.57 -15.58
N ALA A 7 -61.69 -52.34 -16.33
CA ALA A 7 -60.30 -52.50 -15.88
C ALA A 7 -59.91 -51.30 -15.00
N ARG A 8 -59.32 -51.57 -13.80
CA ARG A 8 -58.68 -50.59 -12.95
C ARG A 8 -57.22 -50.53 -13.36
N ASP A 9 -56.80 -49.39 -13.88
CA ASP A 9 -55.41 -49.07 -14.07
C ASP A 9 -54.84 -48.62 -12.72
N GLU A 10 -53.89 -49.39 -12.18
CA GLU A 10 -53.04 -48.99 -11.08
C GLU A 10 -51.91 -48.15 -11.66
N LEU A 11 -51.93 -46.81 -11.40
CA LEU A 11 -50.82 -45.92 -11.67
C LEU A 11 -49.75 -46.12 -10.60
N THR A 12 -48.71 -46.85 -10.93
CA THR A 12 -47.48 -46.91 -10.17
C THR A 12 -46.67 -45.64 -10.44
N MET A 13 -46.69 -44.72 -9.49
CA MET A 13 -45.80 -43.57 -9.50
C MET A 13 -44.36 -44.03 -9.19
N ALA A 14 -43.51 -44.12 -10.20
CA ALA A 14 -42.08 -44.26 -10.03
C ALA A 14 -41.50 -42.91 -9.59
N CYS A 15 -41.10 -42.81 -8.31
CA CYS A 15 -40.38 -41.68 -7.78
C CYS A 15 -38.93 -41.76 -8.30
N GLN A 16 -38.60 -41.02 -9.37
CA GLN A 16 -37.22 -40.84 -9.79
C GLN A 16 -36.54 -39.89 -8.80
N MET A 17 -35.68 -40.44 -7.94
CA MET A 17 -34.74 -39.65 -7.16
C MET A 17 -33.72 -39.06 -8.11
N ILE A 18 -33.81 -37.75 -8.37
CA ILE A 18 -32.75 -36.98 -9.02
C ILE A 18 -31.67 -36.76 -7.96
N THR A 19 -30.62 -37.56 -7.99
CA THR A 19 -29.41 -37.29 -7.22
C THR A 19 -28.69 -36.12 -7.84
N ILE A 20 -28.89 -34.91 -7.29
CA ILE A 20 -28.07 -33.74 -7.66
C ILE A 20 -26.70 -33.96 -7.10
N LEU A 21 -25.77 -34.37 -7.96
CA LEU A 21 -24.34 -34.41 -7.66
C LEU A 21 -23.83 -32.96 -7.58
N LEU A 22 -23.79 -32.38 -6.39
CA LEU A 22 -23.11 -31.11 -6.15
C LEU A 22 -21.61 -31.35 -6.36
N ILE A 23 -21.15 -31.08 -7.58
CA ILE A 23 -19.72 -30.96 -7.87
C ILE A 23 -19.25 -29.68 -7.17
N THR A 24 -18.80 -29.79 -5.94
CA THR A 24 -18.02 -28.73 -5.30
C THR A 24 -16.67 -28.66 -6.01
N LEU A 25 -16.59 -27.83 -7.05
CA LEU A 25 -15.28 -27.42 -7.58
C LEU A 25 -14.53 -26.78 -6.41
N PRO A 26 -13.32 -27.23 -6.07
CA PRO A 26 -12.52 -26.55 -5.08
C PRO A 26 -12.23 -25.16 -5.65
N VAL A 27 -12.81 -24.15 -5.05
CA VAL A 27 -12.38 -22.76 -5.29
C VAL A 27 -10.94 -22.72 -4.78
N VAL A 28 -9.98 -22.83 -5.69
CA VAL A 28 -8.57 -22.60 -5.38
C VAL A 28 -8.48 -21.13 -5.00
N LEU A 29 -8.59 -20.86 -3.72
CA LEU A 29 -8.33 -19.55 -3.16
C LEU A 29 -6.83 -19.31 -3.30
N CYS A 30 -6.43 -18.68 -4.38
CA CYS A 30 -5.05 -18.24 -4.54
C CYS A 30 -4.73 -17.28 -3.38
N SER A 31 -3.87 -17.70 -2.48
CA SER A 31 -3.40 -16.82 -1.42
C SER A 31 -2.64 -15.63 -2.02
N PRO A 32 -2.78 -14.43 -1.44
CA PRO A 32 -2.00 -13.28 -1.90
C PRO A 32 -0.51 -13.60 -1.89
N PRO A 33 0.26 -13.04 -2.84
CA PRO A 33 1.69 -13.31 -2.95
C PRO A 33 2.46 -12.98 -1.67
N SER A 34 3.43 -13.84 -1.35
CA SER A 34 4.37 -13.65 -0.25
C SER A 34 5.79 -13.73 -0.81
N PHE A 35 6.54 -12.67 -0.66
CA PHE A 35 7.96 -12.63 -0.98
C PHE A 35 8.74 -12.85 0.32
N SER A 36 9.42 -13.99 0.43
CA SER A 36 10.21 -14.35 1.60
C SER A 36 11.66 -14.60 1.23
N GLY A 37 12.57 -14.39 2.20
CA GLY A 37 14.00 -14.58 1.99
C GLY A 37 14.64 -13.51 1.10
N LEU A 38 14.00 -12.31 1.02
CA LEU A 38 14.57 -11.18 0.33
C LEU A 38 15.83 -10.73 1.11
N GLU A 39 16.97 -10.78 0.45
CA GLU A 39 18.23 -10.29 0.98
C GLU A 39 18.62 -9.00 0.26
N ALA A 40 19.24 -8.09 1.00
CA ALA A 40 19.90 -6.93 0.41
C ALA A 40 21.19 -7.41 -0.29
N GLU A 41 21.12 -7.63 -1.60
CA GLU A 41 22.22 -8.22 -2.36
C GLU A 41 23.51 -7.44 -2.23
N GLY A 42 24.62 -8.15 -1.93
CA GLY A 42 26.00 -7.68 -2.10
C GLY A 42 26.45 -6.55 -1.16
N THR A 43 25.74 -6.29 -0.05
CA THR A 43 26.12 -5.23 0.87
C THR A 43 26.86 -5.75 2.10
N ASN A 44 27.99 -5.14 2.44
CA ASN A 44 28.74 -5.39 3.68
C ASN A 44 28.09 -4.69 4.90
N ARG A 45 26.76 -4.39 4.81
CA ARG A 45 25.99 -3.65 5.82
C ARG A 45 25.15 -4.60 6.67
N SER A 46 25.03 -4.32 7.96
CA SER A 46 24.10 -4.97 8.88
C SER A 46 22.78 -4.18 9.00
N SER A 47 22.26 -3.70 7.88
CA SER A 47 21.00 -2.95 7.82
C SER A 47 20.32 -3.10 6.47
N ILE A 48 18.99 -3.00 6.48
CA ILE A 48 18.15 -2.81 5.30
C ILE A 48 17.79 -1.33 5.21
N ARG A 49 17.91 -0.75 4.02
CA ARG A 49 17.60 0.66 3.76
C ARG A 49 16.62 0.76 2.61
N PHE A 50 15.65 1.65 2.71
CA PHE A 50 14.66 1.81 1.66
C PHE A 50 14.07 3.22 1.66
N LEU A 51 13.52 3.61 0.51
CA LEU A 51 12.82 4.85 0.32
C LEU A 51 11.31 4.60 0.40
N VAL A 52 10.57 5.61 0.86
CA VAL A 52 9.12 5.56 0.99
C VAL A 52 8.54 6.83 0.37
N VAL A 53 7.73 6.70 -0.67
CA VAL A 53 7.13 7.81 -1.38
C VAL A 53 5.70 7.46 -1.81
N GLY A 54 4.77 8.37 -1.63
CA GLY A 54 3.41 8.32 -2.16
C GLY A 54 3.11 9.57 -2.98
N ASP A 55 2.00 9.54 -3.70
CA ASP A 55 1.45 10.70 -4.39
C ASP A 55 2.45 11.33 -5.37
N TRP A 56 3.12 10.47 -6.14
CA TRP A 56 4.20 10.87 -7.06
C TRP A 56 3.79 10.85 -8.54
N GLY A 57 2.52 10.57 -8.85
CA GLY A 57 1.98 10.14 -10.13
C GLY A 57 1.90 11.18 -11.26
N GLY A 58 2.67 12.23 -11.27
CA GLY A 58 2.78 13.18 -12.39
C GLY A 58 1.49 13.89 -12.77
N LEU A 59 1.29 14.06 -14.06
CA LEU A 59 0.11 14.70 -14.69
C LEU A 59 -0.48 13.81 -15.78
N PRO A 60 -1.81 13.94 -16.09
CA PRO A 60 -2.45 13.11 -17.11
C PRO A 60 -2.09 13.52 -18.55
N ASN A 61 -1.56 14.74 -18.74
CA ASN A 61 -1.21 15.31 -20.04
C ASN A 61 0.27 15.71 -20.07
N ALA A 62 0.83 15.84 -21.27
CA ALA A 62 2.20 16.32 -21.45
C ALA A 62 2.44 17.63 -20.65
N PRO A 63 3.58 17.73 -19.94
CA PRO A 63 4.75 16.84 -19.98
C PRO A 63 4.66 15.57 -19.11
N PHE A 64 3.51 15.18 -18.58
CA PHE A 64 3.24 14.02 -17.72
C PHE A 64 3.94 14.01 -16.35
N ILE A 65 4.69 15.04 -16.04
CA ILE A 65 5.46 15.25 -14.83
C ILE A 65 5.21 16.65 -14.26
N THR A 66 5.52 16.83 -12.97
CA THR A 66 5.60 18.15 -12.34
C THR A 66 7.04 18.51 -11.96
N PRO A 67 7.35 19.80 -11.76
CA PRO A 67 8.64 20.19 -11.18
C PRO A 67 8.91 19.59 -9.81
N VAL A 68 7.85 19.33 -9.03
CA VAL A 68 7.94 18.70 -7.69
C VAL A 68 8.31 17.23 -7.81
N GLU A 69 7.64 16.49 -8.67
CA GLU A 69 7.96 15.09 -8.94
C GLU A 69 9.40 14.93 -9.43
N TRP A 70 9.78 15.76 -10.42
CA TRP A 70 11.15 15.75 -10.95
C TRP A 70 12.20 15.99 -9.85
N ALA A 71 11.99 17.03 -9.02
CA ALA A 71 12.91 17.35 -7.93
C ALA A 71 12.95 16.19 -6.89
N THR A 72 11.82 15.58 -6.59
CA THR A 72 11.72 14.41 -5.69
C THR A 72 12.50 13.23 -6.26
N ALA A 73 12.31 12.91 -7.55
CA ALA A 73 13.01 11.80 -8.22
C ALA A 73 14.53 12.00 -8.21
N GLN A 74 14.99 13.23 -8.51
CA GLN A 74 16.43 13.56 -8.47
C GLN A 74 17.02 13.38 -7.06
N GLU A 75 16.29 13.84 -6.03
CA GLU A 75 16.79 13.72 -4.66
C GLU A 75 16.72 12.28 -4.12
N MET A 76 15.68 11.52 -4.49
CA MET A 76 15.64 10.08 -4.20
C MET A 76 16.85 9.36 -4.79
N GLY A 77 17.24 9.69 -6.02
CA GLY A 77 18.43 9.14 -6.65
C GLY A 77 19.70 9.46 -5.88
N ARG A 78 19.92 10.72 -5.49
CA ARG A 78 21.07 11.14 -4.68
C ARG A 78 21.10 10.49 -3.31
N THR A 79 19.94 10.44 -2.64
CA THR A 79 19.80 9.79 -1.33
C THR A 79 20.11 8.30 -1.40
N ALA A 80 19.59 7.59 -2.42
CA ALA A 80 19.87 6.18 -2.63
C ALA A 80 21.36 5.91 -2.93
N GLU A 81 22.02 6.81 -3.64
CA GLU A 81 23.47 6.72 -3.90
C GLU A 81 24.31 6.94 -2.63
N GLN A 82 23.98 7.96 -1.84
CA GLN A 82 24.76 8.37 -0.67
C GLN A 82 24.48 7.53 0.56
N LEU A 83 23.22 7.28 0.86
CA LEU A 83 22.79 6.55 2.05
C LEU A 83 22.53 5.06 1.78
N GLY A 84 22.32 4.69 0.52
CA GLY A 84 21.91 3.36 0.10
C GLY A 84 20.38 3.19 0.16
N ALA A 85 19.85 2.42 -0.79
CA ALA A 85 18.50 1.92 -0.79
C ALA A 85 18.47 0.53 -1.44
N ASP A 86 17.82 -0.41 -0.80
CA ASP A 86 17.68 -1.79 -1.28
C ASP A 86 16.38 -1.94 -2.08
N PHE A 87 15.38 -1.11 -1.78
CA PHE A 87 14.10 -1.04 -2.50
C PHE A 87 13.38 0.30 -2.23
N VAL A 88 12.26 0.49 -2.92
CA VAL A 88 11.32 1.60 -2.70
C VAL A 88 9.95 1.03 -2.33
N LEU A 89 9.26 1.63 -1.36
CA LEU A 89 7.83 1.45 -1.12
C LEU A 89 7.07 2.62 -1.75
N ALA A 90 6.27 2.35 -2.77
CA ALA A 90 5.41 3.32 -3.45
C ALA A 90 3.98 3.21 -2.87
N LEU A 91 3.53 4.28 -2.20
CA LEU A 91 2.36 4.28 -1.33
C LEU A 91 1.05 4.70 -2.03
N GLY A 92 0.95 4.51 -3.34
CA GLY A 92 -0.24 4.82 -4.11
C GLY A 92 -0.27 6.22 -4.70
N ASP A 93 -1.32 6.49 -5.46
CA ASP A 93 -1.44 7.61 -6.38
C ASP A 93 -0.25 7.67 -7.32
N ASN A 94 -0.06 6.52 -7.99
CA ASN A 94 1.04 6.28 -8.90
C ASN A 94 0.83 7.02 -10.23
N PHE A 95 -0.43 7.38 -10.57
CA PHE A 95 -0.78 8.09 -11.81
C PHE A 95 -2.01 8.99 -11.62
N TYR A 96 -1.81 10.34 -11.55
CA TYR A 96 -2.88 11.32 -11.48
C TYR A 96 -3.52 11.55 -12.85
N TYR A 97 -4.84 11.90 -12.98
CA TYR A 97 -5.79 11.95 -11.85
C TYR A 97 -6.68 10.69 -11.85
N ARG A 98 -6.60 9.84 -12.88
CA ARG A 98 -7.45 8.66 -13.08
C ARG A 98 -6.65 7.41 -13.47
N GLY A 99 -5.51 7.21 -12.82
CA GLY A 99 -4.67 6.03 -13.03
C GLY A 99 -4.21 5.89 -14.49
N VAL A 100 -3.93 4.66 -14.90
CA VAL A 100 -3.63 4.25 -16.27
C VAL A 100 -4.80 3.47 -16.87
N THR A 101 -4.90 3.41 -18.19
CA THR A 101 -6.02 2.75 -18.90
C THR A 101 -5.71 1.28 -19.26
N SER A 102 -4.45 1.00 -19.60
CA SER A 102 -3.99 -0.33 -20.01
C SER A 102 -2.54 -0.55 -19.59
N VAL A 103 -2.02 -1.75 -19.80
CA VAL A 103 -0.61 -2.09 -19.53
C VAL A 103 0.35 -1.36 -20.50
N ASP A 104 -0.15 -0.92 -21.65
CA ASP A 104 0.59 -0.19 -22.67
C ASP A 104 0.42 1.33 -22.53
N ASP A 105 -0.17 1.81 -21.44
CA ASP A 105 -0.35 3.24 -21.20
C ASP A 105 1.01 3.95 -21.18
N PRO A 106 1.21 4.99 -22.00
CA PRO A 106 2.51 5.68 -22.11
C PRO A 106 2.99 6.28 -20.79
N ARG A 107 2.11 6.49 -19.83
CA ARG A 107 2.46 7.06 -18.54
C ARG A 107 3.39 6.17 -17.70
N PHE A 108 3.41 4.86 -17.94
CA PHE A 108 4.43 4.02 -17.33
C PHE A 108 5.84 4.48 -17.72
N GLN A 109 6.02 4.91 -18.97
CA GLN A 109 7.30 5.46 -19.42
C GLN A 109 7.47 6.91 -19.00
N GLU A 110 6.50 7.77 -19.27
CA GLU A 110 6.62 9.21 -19.14
C GLU A 110 6.59 9.72 -17.69
N THR A 111 5.88 9.01 -16.80
CA THR A 111 5.75 9.39 -15.39
C THR A 111 6.65 8.55 -14.47
N PHE A 112 7.04 7.33 -14.86
CA PHE A 112 7.83 6.45 -14.00
C PHE A 112 9.23 6.17 -14.57
N GLU A 113 9.33 5.42 -15.70
CA GLU A 113 10.62 4.91 -16.18
C GLU A 113 11.57 6.04 -16.58
N ASN A 114 11.07 7.10 -17.22
CA ASN A 114 11.85 8.24 -17.69
C ASN A 114 12.07 9.33 -16.63
N VAL A 115 11.43 9.21 -15.46
CA VAL A 115 11.55 10.18 -14.36
C VAL A 115 12.52 9.70 -13.29
N PHE A 116 12.35 8.47 -12.81
CA PHE A 116 13.19 7.89 -11.77
C PHE A 116 14.40 7.14 -12.38
N THR A 117 15.22 7.88 -13.14
CA THR A 117 16.28 7.33 -14.01
C THR A 117 17.62 7.12 -13.32
N ALA A 118 17.82 7.64 -12.11
CA ALA A 118 19.09 7.47 -11.39
C ALA A 118 19.46 5.99 -11.25
N LYS A 119 20.72 5.64 -11.53
CA LYS A 119 21.20 4.24 -11.45
C LYS A 119 20.94 3.62 -10.07
N SER A 120 21.05 4.41 -9.01
CA SER A 120 20.75 4.03 -7.62
C SER A 120 19.28 3.70 -7.37
N LEU A 121 18.36 4.08 -8.27
CA LEU A 121 16.92 3.73 -8.23
C LEU A 121 16.56 2.56 -9.14
N ASN A 122 17.56 1.91 -9.78
CA ASN A 122 17.33 0.65 -10.50
C ASN A 122 17.26 -0.54 -9.54
N ILE A 123 16.36 -0.43 -8.59
CA ILE A 123 16.09 -1.36 -7.48
C ILE A 123 14.59 -1.71 -7.50
N PRO A 124 14.13 -2.76 -6.78
CA PRO A 124 12.71 -3.09 -6.71
C PRO A 124 11.87 -1.96 -6.12
N TRP A 125 10.76 -1.64 -6.78
CA TRP A 125 9.70 -0.77 -6.27
C TRP A 125 8.49 -1.63 -5.93
N TYR A 126 8.13 -1.70 -4.67
CA TYR A 126 6.95 -2.41 -4.19
C TYR A 126 5.79 -1.42 -4.08
N VAL A 127 4.74 -1.67 -4.86
CA VAL A 127 3.72 -0.68 -5.18
C VAL A 127 2.37 -1.07 -4.58
N VAL A 128 1.63 -0.10 -4.05
CA VAL A 128 0.20 -0.21 -3.77
C VAL A 128 -0.58 0.79 -4.60
N ALA A 129 -1.89 0.58 -4.75
CA ALA A 129 -2.77 1.54 -5.41
C ALA A 129 -3.29 2.60 -4.42
N GLY A 130 -3.44 3.83 -4.92
CA GLY A 130 -4.22 4.89 -4.28
C GLY A 130 -5.59 5.08 -4.93
N ASN A 131 -6.34 6.09 -4.47
CA ASN A 131 -7.69 6.36 -4.98
C ASN A 131 -7.68 6.85 -6.43
N HIS A 132 -6.67 7.59 -6.85
CA HIS A 132 -6.50 8.00 -8.24
C HIS A 132 -6.19 6.81 -9.16
N ASP A 133 -5.43 5.82 -8.70
CA ASP A 133 -5.16 4.59 -9.44
C ASP A 133 -6.43 3.77 -9.67
N HIS A 134 -7.32 3.72 -8.69
CA HIS A 134 -8.63 3.08 -8.79
C HIS A 134 -9.62 3.82 -9.71
N GLY A 135 -9.34 5.08 -10.06
CA GLY A 135 -10.04 5.80 -11.11
C GLY A 135 -9.72 5.29 -12.52
N GLY A 136 -8.68 4.47 -12.66
CA GLY A 136 -8.27 3.77 -13.89
C GLY A 136 -8.20 2.27 -13.70
N SER A 137 -7.18 1.63 -14.27
CA SER A 137 -6.98 0.17 -14.24
C SER A 137 -5.84 -0.22 -13.31
N VAL A 138 -6.15 -0.55 -12.05
CA VAL A 138 -5.19 -1.17 -11.12
C VAL A 138 -4.72 -2.52 -11.67
N GLY A 139 -5.58 -3.25 -12.38
CA GLY A 139 -5.22 -4.50 -13.06
C GLY A 139 -4.11 -4.32 -14.10
N ALA A 140 -4.07 -3.19 -14.82
CA ALA A 140 -2.99 -2.85 -15.73
C ALA A 140 -1.67 -2.59 -14.98
N GLN A 141 -1.71 -1.91 -13.84
CA GLN A 141 -0.54 -1.69 -12.99
C GLN A 141 0.03 -3.01 -12.45
N ILE A 142 -0.84 -3.95 -12.05
CA ILE A 142 -0.44 -5.30 -11.63
C ILE A 142 0.21 -6.04 -12.80
N GLN A 143 -0.36 -5.96 -14.01
CA GLN A 143 0.20 -6.60 -15.20
C GLN A 143 1.56 -6.01 -15.61
N TYR A 144 1.77 -4.72 -15.40
CA TYR A 144 3.03 -4.03 -15.71
C TYR A 144 4.23 -4.62 -14.94
N SER A 145 4.00 -5.28 -13.82
CA SER A 145 5.05 -6.04 -13.09
C SER A 145 5.73 -7.13 -13.93
N LYS A 146 5.11 -7.55 -15.02
CA LYS A 146 5.71 -8.50 -15.97
C LYS A 146 6.60 -7.83 -17.03
N MET A 147 6.49 -6.51 -17.17
CA MET A 147 7.19 -5.72 -18.20
C MET A 147 8.38 -4.96 -17.63
N SER A 148 8.27 -4.46 -16.39
CA SER A 148 9.34 -3.74 -15.72
C SER A 148 9.94 -4.57 -14.57
N ARG A 149 11.27 -4.67 -14.55
CA ARG A 149 11.99 -5.37 -13.46
C ARG A 149 11.93 -4.60 -12.14
N ARG A 150 11.73 -3.29 -12.21
CA ARG A 150 11.63 -2.42 -11.04
C ARG A 150 10.25 -2.44 -10.42
N TRP A 151 9.20 -2.52 -11.23
CA TRP A 151 7.80 -2.42 -10.81
C TRP A 151 7.31 -3.75 -10.25
N ASN A 152 7.05 -3.80 -8.94
CA ASN A 152 6.55 -4.99 -8.26
C ASN A 152 5.20 -4.71 -7.61
N PHE A 153 4.13 -5.02 -8.33
CA PHE A 153 2.75 -4.91 -7.88
C PHE A 153 2.02 -6.23 -8.17
N PRO A 154 2.28 -7.29 -7.37
CA PRO A 154 1.87 -8.66 -7.71
C PRO A 154 0.38 -8.91 -7.51
N TYR A 155 -0.24 -8.18 -6.61
CA TYR A 155 -1.65 -8.27 -6.24
C TYR A 155 -2.06 -7.03 -5.44
N TYR A 156 -3.36 -6.77 -5.27
CA TYR A 156 -3.90 -5.63 -4.50
C TYR A 156 -3.32 -5.50 -3.09
N TYR A 157 -3.03 -6.63 -2.45
CA TYR A 157 -2.37 -6.67 -1.14
C TYR A 157 -1.47 -7.91 -1.04
N TYR A 158 -0.33 -7.78 -0.38
CA TYR A 158 0.71 -8.81 -0.33
C TYR A 158 1.68 -8.58 0.82
N GLU A 159 2.59 -9.50 1.04
CA GLU A 159 3.58 -9.40 2.11
C GLU A 159 5.02 -9.51 1.59
N LEU A 160 5.94 -8.83 2.29
CA LEU A 160 7.37 -8.86 2.06
C LEU A 160 8.06 -9.23 3.36
N LYS A 161 8.98 -10.19 3.30
CA LYS A 161 9.77 -10.66 4.46
C LYS A 161 11.24 -10.58 4.15
N PHE A 162 11.95 -9.80 4.94
CA PHE A 162 13.38 -9.57 4.79
C PHE A 162 14.14 -10.07 6.00
N HIS A 163 15.32 -10.66 5.77
CA HIS A 163 16.33 -10.84 6.80
C HIS A 163 17.26 -9.63 6.81
N ILE A 164 17.52 -9.08 8.00
CA ILE A 164 18.50 -8.00 8.12
C ILE A 164 19.89 -8.63 7.99
N PRO A 165 20.70 -8.22 6.99
CA PRO A 165 21.98 -8.86 6.68
C PRO A 165 22.88 -8.98 7.90
N HIS A 166 23.58 -10.10 8.01
CA HIS A 166 24.53 -10.42 9.10
C HIS A 166 23.92 -10.43 10.51
N THR A 167 22.59 -10.57 10.63
CA THR A 167 21.87 -10.63 11.91
C THR A 167 20.80 -11.74 11.88
N THR A 168 20.16 -11.98 13.02
CA THR A 168 18.97 -12.85 13.13
C THR A 168 17.67 -12.05 13.05
N ALA A 169 17.76 -10.72 12.97
CA ALA A 169 16.59 -9.85 12.99
C ALA A 169 15.88 -9.84 11.64
N THR A 170 14.57 -9.60 11.69
CA THR A 170 13.69 -9.68 10.53
C THR A 170 12.78 -8.46 10.42
N LEU A 171 12.47 -8.09 9.17
CA LEU A 171 11.49 -7.07 8.81
C LEU A 171 10.35 -7.73 8.03
N HIS A 172 9.13 -7.50 8.46
CA HIS A 172 7.91 -7.92 7.78
C HIS A 172 7.12 -6.68 7.36
N VAL A 173 6.79 -6.55 6.08
CA VAL A 173 6.00 -5.44 5.52
C VAL A 173 4.71 -6.02 4.93
N LEU A 174 3.57 -5.50 5.37
CA LEU A 174 2.24 -5.85 4.84
C LEU A 174 1.75 -4.68 3.97
N MET A 175 1.64 -4.93 2.67
CA MET A 175 1.20 -3.96 1.67
C MET A 175 -0.31 -4.09 1.47
N LEU A 176 -1.07 -3.00 1.64
CA LEU A 176 -2.54 -2.99 1.63
C LEU A 176 -3.10 -2.10 0.52
N ASP A 177 -4.22 -2.52 -0.03
CA ASP A 177 -5.10 -1.65 -0.81
C ASP A 177 -6.18 -1.06 0.11
N THR A 178 -5.98 0.17 0.52
CA THR A 178 -6.89 0.87 1.44
C THR A 178 -8.17 1.33 0.75
N VAL A 179 -8.17 1.46 -0.57
CA VAL A 179 -9.37 1.79 -1.36
C VAL A 179 -10.30 0.58 -1.44
N LEU A 180 -9.77 -0.62 -1.69
CA LEU A 180 -10.56 -1.86 -1.57
C LEU A 180 -11.11 -2.06 -0.17
N LEU A 181 -10.36 -1.66 0.87
CA LEU A 181 -10.76 -1.84 2.26
C LEU A 181 -11.85 -0.85 2.69
N CYS A 182 -11.77 0.40 2.24
CA CYS A 182 -12.57 1.52 2.75
C CYS A 182 -13.48 2.19 1.71
N GLY A 183 -13.25 1.95 0.42
CA GLY A 183 -13.86 2.68 -0.67
C GLY A 183 -13.12 3.96 -1.00
N ASN A 184 -13.59 4.68 -2.02
CA ASN A 184 -13.08 6.01 -2.31
C ASN A 184 -13.70 7.00 -1.32
N THR A 185 -12.88 7.79 -0.66
CA THR A 185 -13.35 8.57 0.48
C THR A 185 -13.74 10.01 0.12
N ASP A 186 -13.06 10.68 -0.83
CA ASP A 186 -13.27 12.12 -0.97
C ASP A 186 -13.10 12.73 -2.37
N ASP A 187 -12.28 12.17 -3.26
CA ASP A 187 -11.83 12.89 -4.45
C ASP A 187 -12.67 12.64 -5.71
N PHE A 188 -13.56 11.66 -5.69
CA PHE A 188 -14.41 11.33 -6.84
C PHE A 188 -15.89 11.40 -6.46
N GLN A 189 -16.48 12.57 -6.67
CA GLN A 189 -17.93 12.78 -6.46
C GLN A 189 -18.79 12.04 -7.50
N ASP A 190 -18.17 11.51 -8.57
CA ASP A 190 -18.83 10.71 -9.60
C ASP A 190 -19.01 9.22 -9.25
N GLY A 191 -18.67 8.85 -8.01
CA GLY A 191 -18.98 7.52 -7.47
C GLY A 191 -18.06 6.39 -7.92
N THR A 192 -16.91 6.66 -8.54
CA THR A 192 -15.94 5.63 -8.93
C THR A 192 -14.59 5.77 -8.19
N PRO A 193 -14.09 4.72 -7.55
CA PRO A 193 -14.81 3.55 -7.10
C PRO A 193 -15.70 3.94 -5.92
N GLY A 194 -16.99 3.79 -6.07
CA GLY A 194 -17.92 3.87 -4.92
C GLY A 194 -17.41 3.01 -3.77
N GLY A 195 -17.95 3.23 -2.55
CA GLY A 195 -17.53 2.53 -1.34
C GLY A 195 -17.14 1.07 -1.57
N PRO A 196 -16.65 0.29 -0.63
CA PRO A 196 -16.00 -0.99 -0.95
C PRO A 196 -16.91 -1.74 -1.91
N SER A 197 -16.53 -1.72 -3.19
CA SER A 197 -17.33 -2.24 -4.31
C SER A 197 -17.65 -3.72 -4.12
N SER A 198 -16.97 -4.33 -3.16
CA SER A 198 -17.26 -5.64 -2.62
C SER A 198 -16.87 -5.68 -1.15
N SER A 199 -17.87 -5.68 -0.28
CA SER A 199 -17.67 -6.00 1.14
C SER A 199 -16.93 -7.34 1.31
N LEU A 200 -17.06 -8.25 0.35
CA LEU A 200 -16.35 -9.53 0.34
C LEU A 200 -14.84 -9.35 0.14
N LEU A 201 -14.39 -8.53 -0.81
CA LEU A 201 -12.96 -8.27 -1.04
C LEU A 201 -12.35 -7.53 0.15
N ALA A 202 -13.04 -6.51 0.67
CA ALA A 202 -12.62 -5.80 1.86
C ALA A 202 -12.45 -6.75 3.07
N ASN A 203 -13.43 -7.63 3.30
CA ASN A 203 -13.38 -8.59 4.39
C ASN A 203 -12.27 -9.65 4.21
N ARG A 204 -12.05 -10.12 2.98
CA ARG A 204 -10.93 -11.04 2.67
C ARG A 204 -9.58 -10.41 2.97
N GLN A 205 -9.37 -9.17 2.55
CA GLN A 205 -8.14 -8.44 2.87
C GLN A 205 -7.96 -8.27 4.39
N LEU A 206 -9.03 -7.90 5.10
CA LEU A 206 -8.97 -7.71 6.54
C LEU A 206 -8.65 -9.00 7.30
N LEU A 207 -9.27 -10.12 6.90
CA LEU A 207 -8.99 -11.43 7.49
C LEU A 207 -7.54 -11.86 7.22
N TRP A 208 -7.07 -11.72 5.98
CA TRP A 208 -5.68 -11.97 5.61
C TRP A 208 -4.72 -11.12 6.44
N LEU A 209 -4.98 -9.82 6.54
CA LEU A 209 -4.17 -8.90 7.33
C LEU A 209 -4.08 -9.35 8.79
N GLN A 210 -5.23 -9.65 9.40
CA GLN A 210 -5.28 -10.10 10.79
C GLN A 210 -4.47 -11.39 10.99
N GLU A 211 -4.60 -12.35 10.10
CA GLU A 211 -3.85 -13.60 10.12
C GLU A 211 -2.33 -13.35 10.00
N ARG A 212 -1.91 -12.50 9.05
CA ARG A 212 -0.48 -12.16 8.87
C ARG A 212 0.10 -11.43 10.06
N MET A 213 -0.64 -10.48 10.63
CA MET A 213 -0.19 -9.76 11.83
C MET A 213 -0.11 -10.67 13.05
N GLN A 214 -1.09 -11.56 13.23
CA GLN A 214 -1.15 -12.50 14.35
C GLN A 214 -0.01 -13.52 14.29
N SER A 215 0.33 -14.02 13.11
CA SER A 215 1.39 -15.01 12.91
C SER A 215 2.79 -14.41 12.79
N SER A 216 2.92 -13.09 12.73
CA SER A 216 4.20 -12.43 12.53
C SER A 216 5.06 -12.43 13.78
N THR A 217 6.19 -13.13 13.71
CA THR A 217 7.26 -13.13 14.73
C THR A 217 8.40 -12.15 14.39
N ALA A 218 8.24 -11.32 13.35
CA ALA A 218 9.28 -10.41 12.92
C ALA A 218 9.61 -9.35 13.99
N ASP A 219 10.88 -8.97 14.09
CA ASP A 219 11.37 -7.93 15.00
C ASP A 219 10.79 -6.56 14.67
N PHE A 220 10.54 -6.31 13.39
CA PHE A 220 9.88 -5.09 12.89
C PHE A 220 8.71 -5.49 12.00
N LEU A 221 7.52 -4.95 12.30
CA LEU A 221 6.32 -5.15 11.51
C LEU A 221 5.84 -3.80 10.99
N LEU A 222 5.92 -3.61 9.68
CA LEU A 222 5.37 -2.45 8.99
C LEU A 222 4.08 -2.83 8.28
N VAL A 223 3.15 -1.90 8.25
CA VAL A 223 1.95 -1.98 7.43
C VAL A 223 1.93 -0.75 6.54
N ALA A 224 1.74 -0.93 5.25
CA ALA A 224 1.76 0.15 4.27
C ALA A 224 0.48 0.16 3.45
N GLY A 225 -0.05 1.33 3.17
CA GLY A 225 -1.22 1.55 2.32
C GLY A 225 -1.28 2.99 1.85
N HIS A 226 -2.33 3.38 1.16
CA HIS A 226 -2.43 4.74 0.64
C HIS A 226 -3.07 5.70 1.65
N TYR A 227 -4.29 5.41 2.15
CA TYR A 227 -4.99 6.30 3.08
C TYR A 227 -4.34 6.38 4.46
N PRO A 228 -4.33 7.54 5.11
CA PRO A 228 -3.80 7.69 6.46
C PRO A 228 -4.75 7.13 7.53
N VAL A 229 -4.20 6.45 8.54
CA VAL A 229 -4.93 6.19 9.79
C VAL A 229 -5.07 7.49 10.57
N TRP A 230 -3.96 8.20 10.72
CA TRP A 230 -3.90 9.52 11.34
C TRP A 230 -3.23 10.52 10.40
N SER A 231 -3.87 11.64 10.20
CA SER A 231 -3.31 12.81 9.52
C SER A 231 -3.92 14.09 10.06
N VAL A 232 -3.14 15.15 10.10
CA VAL A 232 -3.60 16.48 10.49
C VAL A 232 -4.01 17.33 9.29
N SER A 233 -3.85 16.82 8.07
CA SER A 233 -3.99 17.59 6.84
C SER A 233 -5.41 17.54 6.25
N LYS A 234 -5.51 17.86 4.96
CA LYS A 234 -6.77 18.08 4.21
C LYS A 234 -7.75 16.92 4.32
N HIS A 235 -7.28 15.69 4.11
CA HIS A 235 -8.13 14.49 4.14
C HIS A 235 -8.34 13.95 5.55
N GLY A 236 -7.44 14.29 6.48
CA GLY A 236 -7.57 13.95 7.90
C GLY A 236 -7.45 12.44 8.19
N PRO A 237 -7.87 12.04 9.39
CA PRO A 237 -7.95 10.63 9.74
C PRO A 237 -9.02 9.91 8.92
N THR A 238 -8.72 8.71 8.41
CA THR A 238 -9.69 7.90 7.68
C THR A 238 -10.52 7.07 8.64
N ASP A 239 -11.78 7.41 8.82
CA ASP A 239 -12.73 6.79 9.75
C ASP A 239 -12.79 5.25 9.63
N CYS A 240 -12.78 4.74 8.40
CA CYS A 240 -12.76 3.30 8.14
C CYS A 240 -11.50 2.64 8.71
N LEU A 241 -10.33 3.25 8.52
CA LEU A 241 -9.06 2.72 9.05
C LEU A 241 -8.96 2.85 10.56
N LEU A 242 -9.53 3.92 11.13
CA LEU A 242 -9.63 4.06 12.58
C LEU A 242 -10.43 2.92 13.22
N ARG A 243 -11.50 2.47 12.57
CA ARG A 243 -12.34 1.36 13.06
C ARG A 243 -11.76 -0.02 12.75
N ARG A 244 -11.14 -0.22 11.59
CA ARG A 244 -10.75 -1.56 11.08
C ARG A 244 -9.28 -1.85 11.27
N LEU A 245 -8.39 -0.90 10.98
CA LEU A 245 -6.94 -1.13 10.93
C LEU A 245 -6.25 -0.74 12.24
N ARG A 246 -6.53 0.45 12.77
CA ARG A 246 -5.87 0.95 13.98
C ARG A 246 -5.90 -0.04 15.16
N PRO A 247 -7.05 -0.69 15.49
CA PRO A 247 -7.07 -1.69 16.57
C PRO A 247 -6.12 -2.86 16.33
N LEU A 248 -5.93 -3.29 15.08
CA LEU A 248 -5.00 -4.37 14.73
C LEU A 248 -3.55 -3.92 14.87
N LEU A 249 -3.21 -2.70 14.41
CA LEU A 249 -1.87 -2.13 14.56
C LEU A 249 -1.44 -2.12 16.04
N VAL A 250 -2.32 -1.65 16.91
CA VAL A 250 -2.06 -1.60 18.35
C VAL A 250 -2.00 -3.01 18.96
N LYS A 251 -2.98 -3.86 18.67
CA LYS A 251 -3.09 -5.23 19.23
C LYS A 251 -1.85 -6.07 18.90
N TYR A 252 -1.40 -6.02 17.66
CA TYR A 252 -0.27 -6.83 17.17
C TYR A 252 1.05 -6.06 17.20
N LYS A 253 1.09 -4.92 17.90
CA LYS A 253 2.31 -4.13 18.13
C LYS A 253 3.05 -3.83 16.83
N ALA A 254 2.35 -3.35 15.79
CA ALA A 254 3.01 -2.89 14.57
C ALA A 254 4.04 -1.81 14.91
N THR A 255 5.22 -1.87 14.28
CA THR A 255 6.27 -0.86 14.49
C THR A 255 5.84 0.46 13.89
N ALA A 256 5.29 0.45 12.66
CA ALA A 256 4.75 1.64 12.02
C ALA A 256 3.69 1.31 10.96
N TYR A 257 2.84 2.31 10.69
CA TYR A 257 1.98 2.40 9.52
C TYR A 257 2.50 3.48 8.58
N LEU A 258 2.61 3.16 7.28
CA LEU A 258 3.16 4.04 6.25
C LEU A 258 2.06 4.36 5.24
N CYS A 259 1.90 5.64 4.87
CA CYS A 259 0.86 6.05 3.92
C CYS A 259 1.25 7.32 3.13
N GLY A 260 0.44 7.63 2.12
CA GLY A 260 0.43 8.86 1.33
C GLY A 260 -0.87 9.64 1.52
N HIS A 261 -1.54 9.96 0.41
CA HIS A 261 -2.84 10.60 0.27
C HIS A 261 -2.86 12.09 0.67
N ASP A 262 -2.35 12.45 1.82
CA ASP A 262 -2.13 13.87 2.18
C ASP A 262 -0.77 14.32 1.65
N HIS A 263 -0.76 15.35 0.80
CA HIS A 263 0.39 15.79 0.01
C HIS A 263 1.43 16.53 0.85
N ASN A 264 1.94 15.88 1.87
CA ASN A 264 2.93 16.42 2.80
C ASN A 264 3.71 15.31 3.50
N LEU A 265 4.57 15.70 4.44
CA LEU A 265 5.32 14.76 5.27
C LEU A 265 4.89 14.95 6.72
N GLN A 266 4.47 13.86 7.38
CA GLN A 266 4.05 13.88 8.78
C GLN A 266 4.63 12.70 9.54
N TYR A 267 4.90 12.92 10.81
CA TYR A 267 5.12 11.84 11.77
C TYR A 267 4.24 12.03 12.99
N LEU A 268 3.41 11.03 13.23
CA LEU A 268 2.59 10.95 14.44
C LEU A 268 2.95 9.66 15.19
N GLN A 269 2.69 9.64 16.48
CA GLN A 269 2.91 8.46 17.31
C GLN A 269 1.77 8.27 18.30
N GLU A 270 1.22 7.07 18.33
CA GLU A 270 0.14 6.71 19.25
C GLU A 270 0.27 5.24 19.66
N SER A 271 0.13 4.95 20.97
CA SER A 271 0.17 3.58 21.51
C SER A 271 1.40 2.77 21.04
N SER A 272 2.57 3.40 20.99
CA SER A 272 3.84 2.84 20.51
C SER A 272 3.91 2.54 18.99
N VAL A 273 2.87 2.84 18.23
CA VAL A 273 2.87 2.74 16.76
C VAL A 273 3.30 4.07 16.16
N GLY A 274 4.26 4.04 15.23
CA GLY A 274 4.61 5.20 14.41
C GLY A 274 3.66 5.31 13.21
N TYR A 275 3.21 6.51 12.89
CA TYR A 275 2.42 6.78 11.68
C TYR A 275 3.19 7.75 10.81
N VAL A 276 3.57 7.30 9.64
CA VAL A 276 4.41 8.00 8.67
C VAL A 276 3.56 8.36 7.46
N VAL A 277 3.30 9.63 7.25
CA VAL A 277 2.73 10.15 6.00
C VAL A 277 3.88 10.63 5.13
N SER A 278 4.01 10.08 3.94
CA SER A 278 5.04 10.42 2.95
C SER A 278 4.41 10.65 1.57
N GLY A 279 3.46 11.62 1.52
CA GLY A 279 2.64 11.92 0.35
C GLY A 279 3.08 13.16 -0.45
N ALA A 280 4.32 13.61 -0.31
CA ALA A 280 4.82 14.81 -0.98
C ALA A 280 5.62 14.51 -2.27
N GLY A 281 5.30 13.41 -2.97
CA GLY A 281 6.03 12.99 -4.17
C GLY A 281 5.87 13.92 -5.36
N ASN A 282 4.68 14.45 -5.58
CA ASN A 282 4.32 15.27 -6.74
C ASN A 282 3.66 16.61 -6.39
N PHE A 283 2.94 16.67 -5.26
CA PHE A 283 2.23 17.86 -4.79
C PHE A 283 2.60 18.20 -3.35
N ILE A 284 2.28 19.44 -2.93
CA ILE A 284 2.50 19.89 -1.56
C ILE A 284 1.29 20.64 -1.08
N ASP A 285 0.72 20.20 0.03
CA ASP A 285 -0.41 20.83 0.71
C ASP A 285 -0.04 21.19 2.15
N PRO A 286 -0.02 22.47 2.53
CA PRO A 286 0.28 22.93 3.89
C PRO A 286 -0.92 22.87 4.83
N ASP A 287 -2.07 22.40 4.40
CA ASP A 287 -3.31 22.38 5.18
C ASP A 287 -3.16 21.53 6.46
N MET A 288 -3.65 22.04 7.56
CA MET A 288 -3.66 21.38 8.89
C MET A 288 -5.06 21.46 9.52
N ARG A 289 -6.12 21.46 8.72
CA ARG A 289 -7.51 21.63 9.22
C ARG A 289 -7.93 20.54 10.20
N HIS A 290 -7.34 19.35 10.13
CA HIS A 290 -7.61 18.22 11.02
C HIS A 290 -6.63 18.09 12.19
N ARG A 291 -5.85 19.16 12.50
CA ARG A 291 -4.91 19.13 13.62
C ARG A 291 -5.55 18.70 14.96
N ASN A 292 -6.81 19.05 15.18
CA ASN A 292 -7.54 18.71 16.39
C ASN A 292 -8.28 17.37 16.30
N SER A 293 -8.22 16.68 15.17
CA SER A 293 -8.87 15.37 14.92
C SER A 293 -7.95 14.18 15.22
N VAL A 294 -6.71 14.43 15.59
CA VAL A 294 -5.74 13.39 15.98
C VAL A 294 -5.57 13.34 17.49
N PRO A 295 -5.10 12.24 18.08
CA PRO A 295 -4.86 12.14 19.51
C PRO A 295 -3.94 13.27 20.01
N ARG A 296 -4.25 13.79 21.19
CA ARG A 296 -3.45 14.84 21.81
C ARG A 296 -1.97 14.38 21.90
N ASP A 297 -1.06 15.30 21.59
CA ASP A 297 0.39 15.10 21.61
C ASP A 297 0.92 13.99 20.69
N SER A 298 0.08 13.44 19.79
CA SER A 298 0.53 12.44 18.81
C SER A 298 1.39 13.02 17.69
N LEU A 299 1.10 14.24 17.22
CA LEU A 299 1.85 14.91 16.17
C LEU A 299 3.25 15.29 16.64
N LYS A 300 4.27 14.76 15.99
CA LYS A 300 5.69 15.03 16.28
C LYS A 300 6.36 15.85 15.19
N PHE A 301 5.91 15.72 13.95
CA PHE A 301 6.46 16.42 12.81
C PHE A 301 5.40 16.63 11.74
N PHE A 302 5.47 17.78 11.08
CA PHE A 302 4.67 18.13 9.90
C PHE A 302 5.45 19.09 9.01
N THR A 303 5.41 18.85 7.69
CA THR A 303 5.85 19.83 6.71
C THR A 303 4.96 19.80 5.49
N GLY A 304 4.44 20.95 5.11
CA GLY A 304 3.58 21.20 3.96
C GLY A 304 3.73 22.64 3.49
N LYS A 305 4.86 23.28 3.78
CA LYS A 305 5.08 24.68 3.34
C LYS A 305 5.16 24.72 1.82
N SER A 306 4.43 25.63 1.21
CA SER A 306 4.38 25.85 -0.24
C SER A 306 5.74 26.18 -0.88
N SER A 307 6.74 26.54 -0.09
CA SER A 307 8.11 26.78 -0.55
C SER A 307 8.95 25.50 -0.66
N THR A 308 8.43 24.34 -0.28
CA THR A 308 9.16 23.07 -0.38
C THR A 308 8.90 22.42 -1.75
N LEU A 309 9.92 21.77 -2.31
CA LEU A 309 9.85 21.05 -3.59
C LEU A 309 9.64 19.55 -3.36
N GLY A 310 8.59 19.17 -2.63
CA GLY A 310 8.32 17.77 -2.36
C GLY A 310 9.25 17.15 -1.33
N GLY A 311 9.17 15.83 -1.25
CA GLY A 311 10.00 15.05 -0.34
C GLY A 311 9.48 13.62 -0.17
N PHE A 312 10.23 12.87 0.60
CA PHE A 312 10.02 11.45 0.85
C PHE A 312 10.63 11.04 2.20
N ALA A 313 10.42 9.81 2.61
CA ALA A 313 11.10 9.25 3.77
C ALA A 313 12.19 8.26 3.34
N HIS A 314 13.35 8.28 4.02
CA HIS A 314 14.35 7.24 4.00
C HIS A 314 14.28 6.46 5.30
N MET A 315 14.28 5.14 5.20
CA MET A 315 14.21 4.24 6.34
C MET A 315 15.46 3.34 6.40
N GLU A 316 15.96 3.13 7.61
CA GLU A 316 17.03 2.19 7.90
C GLU A 316 16.64 1.28 9.06
N VAL A 317 16.69 -0.03 8.82
CA VAL A 317 16.38 -1.06 9.82
C VAL A 317 17.65 -1.82 10.15
N THR A 318 18.04 -1.79 11.41
CA THR A 318 19.13 -2.60 11.97
C THR A 318 18.55 -3.69 12.88
N ASP A 319 19.40 -4.51 13.45
CA ASP A 319 18.99 -5.49 14.48
C ASP A 319 18.41 -4.86 15.76
N LYS A 320 18.54 -3.55 15.95
CA LYS A 320 18.15 -2.84 17.18
C LYS A 320 17.01 -1.85 17.00
N LYS A 321 16.92 -1.22 15.84
CA LYS A 321 16.03 -0.07 15.65
C LYS A 321 15.66 0.13 14.17
N LEU A 322 14.50 0.73 13.98
CA LEU A 322 14.08 1.37 12.72
C LEU A 322 14.29 2.89 12.84
N THR A 323 15.06 3.46 11.94
CA THR A 323 15.24 4.91 11.82
C THR A 323 14.42 5.43 10.65
N VAL A 324 13.61 6.47 10.87
CA VAL A 324 12.86 7.18 9.84
C VAL A 324 13.46 8.57 9.68
N THR A 325 13.83 8.95 8.47
CA THR A 325 14.35 10.28 8.14
C THR A 325 13.53 10.88 7.01
N PHE A 326 12.87 12.00 7.25
CA PHE A 326 12.17 12.75 6.22
C PHE A 326 13.15 13.67 5.50
N ILE A 327 13.17 13.59 4.18
CA ILE A 327 14.10 14.31 3.32
C ILE A 327 13.32 15.16 2.33
N GLN A 328 13.64 16.44 2.29
CA GLN A 328 13.12 17.37 1.29
C GLN A 328 13.81 17.15 -0.05
N ALA A 329 13.10 17.42 -1.16
CA ALA A 329 13.61 17.27 -2.52
C ALA A 329 14.82 18.17 -2.89
N ARG A 330 15.46 18.81 -1.90
CA ARG A 330 16.74 19.52 -1.98
C ARG A 330 17.83 18.93 -1.09
N GLY A 331 17.61 17.72 -0.57
CA GLY A 331 18.58 17.01 0.25
C GLY A 331 18.61 17.37 1.73
N THR A 332 17.73 18.28 2.17
CA THR A 332 17.67 18.65 3.59
C THR A 332 16.93 17.57 4.39
N SER A 333 17.58 17.02 5.41
CA SER A 333 16.92 16.21 6.44
C SER A 333 16.04 17.10 7.30
N LEU A 334 14.73 16.91 7.22
CA LEU A 334 13.75 17.76 7.91
C LEU A 334 13.45 17.27 9.32
N TYR A 335 13.40 15.97 9.50
CA TYR A 335 13.07 15.32 10.77
C TYR A 335 13.61 13.91 10.80
N ARG A 336 14.06 13.47 11.96
CA ARG A 336 14.53 12.10 12.18
C ARG A 336 13.95 11.54 13.47
N THR A 337 13.47 10.30 13.42
CA THR A 337 12.98 9.58 14.60
C THR A 337 13.43 8.14 14.58
N VAL A 338 13.33 7.49 15.73
CA VAL A 338 13.73 6.09 15.92
C VAL A 338 12.62 5.32 16.58
N LEU A 339 12.31 4.16 16.04
CA LEU A 339 11.35 3.20 16.58
C LEU A 339 12.09 1.94 17.04
N PRO A 340 11.77 1.42 18.23
CA PRO A 340 12.40 0.20 18.74
C PRO A 340 11.89 -1.05 18.03
N LYS A 341 12.57 -2.17 18.26
CA LYS A 341 12.05 -3.51 17.96
C LYS A 341 10.70 -3.74 18.68
N ARG A 342 9.89 -4.60 18.09
CA ARG A 342 8.68 -5.10 18.73
C ARG A 342 9.05 -5.87 20.01
N ASN A 343 8.27 -5.65 21.04
CA ASN A 343 8.35 -6.42 22.27
C ASN A 343 7.20 -7.46 22.22
N LEU A 344 7.47 -8.62 21.63
CA LEU A 344 6.51 -9.71 21.40
C LEU A 344 6.21 -10.49 22.69
#